data_112c09fb7c1dd575a066d5da997f0347
#
_entry.id   112c09fb7c1dd575a066d5da997f0347
#
_cell.length_a   1.000
_cell.length_b   1.000
_cell.length_c   1.000
_cell.angle_alpha   90.00
_cell.angle_beta   90.00
_cell.angle_gamma   90.00
#
_symmetry.space_group_name_H-M   'P 1'
#
loop_
_entity.id
_entity.type
_entity.pdbx_description
1 polymer ?
#
loop_
_entity_poly.entity_id
_entity_poly.type
_entity_poly.pdbx_seq_one_letter_code
_entity_poly.pdbx_strand_id
1 'polypeptide(L)'
;RLEKSGESLEWAIMDQATNKVIGTCGLHSFSDNSDSCEVGCLLNSSYWRQGYMSEALSLLFSHAKSLGIERLYADIDEGNFRSQALFNKLGFKAKNGQFQRLL
;
A
#
# COMPACT_ATOMS: atom_id res chain seq x y z
N ARG A 1 -10.93 -9.41 5.46
CA ARG A 1 -10.87 -10.62 4.64
C ARG A 1 -9.98 -10.40 3.42
N LEU A 2 -9.12 -11.33 3.16
CA LEU A 2 -8.27 -11.35 1.98
C LEU A 2 -9.00 -12.04 0.84
N GLU A 3 -9.14 -11.35 -0.28
CA GLU A 3 -9.80 -11.90 -1.44
C GLU A 3 -8.92 -11.71 -2.68
N LYS A 4 -8.53 -12.82 -3.29
CA LYS A 4 -7.76 -12.78 -4.52
C LYS A 4 -8.73 -12.73 -5.69
N SER A 5 -8.74 -11.62 -6.39
CA SER A 5 -9.57 -11.40 -7.56
C SER A 5 -8.66 -11.22 -8.77
N GLY A 6 -8.49 -12.28 -9.57
CA GLY A 6 -7.62 -12.22 -10.72
C GLY A 6 -6.19 -11.85 -10.33
N GLU A 7 -5.76 -10.66 -10.73
CA GLU A 7 -4.39 -10.18 -10.52
C GLU A 7 -4.27 -9.13 -9.42
N SER A 8 -5.25 -9.04 -8.54
CA SER A 8 -5.19 -8.06 -7.46
C SER A 8 -5.62 -8.67 -6.14
N LEU A 9 -5.04 -8.14 -5.08
CA LEU A 9 -5.39 -8.47 -3.70
C LEU A 9 -5.74 -7.17 -3.00
N GLU A 10 -6.92 -7.11 -2.39
CA GLU A 10 -7.35 -5.91 -1.70
C GLU A 10 -7.85 -6.21 -0.29
N TRP A 11 -7.62 -5.25 0.59
CA TRP A 11 -8.04 -5.30 1.99
C TRP A 11 -8.81 -4.05 2.36
N ALA A 12 -9.84 -4.22 3.17
CA ALA A 12 -10.51 -3.10 3.79
C ALA A 12 -9.72 -2.69 5.04
N ILE A 13 -9.57 -1.39 5.25
CA ILE A 13 -9.01 -0.84 6.47
C ILE A 13 -10.19 -0.50 7.38
N MET A 14 -10.22 -1.09 8.56
CA MET A 14 -11.31 -0.88 9.52
C MET A 14 -10.82 -0.11 10.73
N ASP A 15 -11.63 0.82 11.18
CA ASP A 15 -11.45 1.46 12.48
C ASP A 15 -12.05 0.54 13.54
N GLN A 16 -11.21 -0.01 14.40
CA GLN A 16 -11.65 -0.95 15.43
C GLN A 16 -12.59 -0.33 16.46
N ALA A 17 -12.46 0.96 16.71
CA ALA A 17 -13.30 1.66 17.67
C ALA A 17 -14.74 1.79 17.21
N THR A 18 -14.96 2.00 15.91
CA THR A 18 -16.29 2.19 15.33
C THR A 18 -16.78 1.02 14.51
N ASN A 19 -15.87 0.09 14.20
CA ASN A 19 -16.12 -1.06 13.34
C ASN A 19 -16.59 -0.66 11.92
N LYS A 20 -16.09 0.48 11.43
CA LYS A 20 -16.40 1.00 10.11
C LYS A 20 -15.21 0.84 9.17
N VAL A 21 -15.51 0.59 7.90
CA VAL A 21 -14.50 0.62 6.84
C VAL A 21 -14.16 2.07 6.54
N ILE A 22 -12.89 2.43 6.70
CA ILE A 22 -12.41 3.80 6.54
C ILE A 22 -11.48 3.97 5.33
N GLY A 23 -11.12 2.88 4.69
CA GLY A 23 -10.27 2.92 3.52
C GLY A 23 -9.98 1.53 2.98
N THR A 24 -9.12 1.49 1.99
CA THR A 24 -8.66 0.24 1.38
C THR A 24 -7.17 0.32 1.09
N CYS A 25 -6.51 -0.81 1.05
CA CYS A 25 -5.15 -0.92 0.53
C CYS A 25 -5.03 -2.25 -0.20
N GLY A 26 -4.11 -2.31 -1.15
CA GLY A 26 -4.01 -3.51 -1.94
C GLY A 26 -2.73 -3.62 -2.75
N LEU A 27 -2.57 -4.78 -3.34
CA LEU A 27 -1.48 -5.12 -4.24
C LEU A 27 -2.09 -5.47 -5.59
N HIS A 28 -1.55 -4.89 -6.66
CA HIS A 28 -2.02 -5.14 -8.02
C HIS A 28 -0.87 -5.05 -9.02
N SER A 29 -1.18 -5.30 -10.28
CA SER A 29 -0.17 -5.22 -11.35
C SER A 29 1.06 -6.08 -11.05
N PHE A 30 0.81 -7.35 -10.71
CA PHE A 30 1.88 -8.30 -10.44
C PHE A 30 2.68 -8.57 -11.69
N SER A 31 4.01 -8.67 -11.54
CA SER A 31 4.89 -9.11 -12.62
C SER A 31 4.62 -10.56 -12.98
N ASP A 32 5.13 -11.00 -14.13
CA ASP A 32 4.86 -12.35 -14.64
C ASP A 32 5.23 -13.46 -13.65
N ASN A 33 6.33 -13.30 -12.94
CA ASN A 33 6.78 -14.26 -11.93
C ASN A 33 6.35 -13.89 -10.50
N SER A 34 5.47 -12.88 -10.38
CA SER A 34 4.89 -12.43 -9.10
C SER A 34 5.91 -12.04 -8.04
N ASP A 35 7.07 -11.51 -8.45
CA ASP A 35 8.08 -11.03 -7.51
C ASP A 35 8.03 -9.51 -7.28
N SER A 36 7.21 -8.81 -8.05
CA SER A 36 6.97 -7.37 -7.85
C SER A 36 5.52 -7.02 -8.14
N CYS A 37 5.05 -5.95 -7.54
CA CYS A 37 3.69 -5.46 -7.76
C CYS A 37 3.58 -4.00 -7.33
N GLU A 38 2.44 -3.40 -7.63
CA GLU A 38 2.12 -2.04 -7.20
C GLU A 38 1.27 -2.05 -5.94
N VAL A 39 1.49 -1.04 -5.09
CA VAL A 39 0.69 -0.79 -3.90
C VAL A 39 -0.32 0.32 -4.20
N GLY A 40 -1.58 0.07 -3.90
CA GLY A 40 -2.62 1.08 -3.95
C GLY A 40 -3.22 1.27 -2.58
N CYS A 41 -3.63 2.50 -2.26
CA CYS A 41 -4.28 2.77 -0.99
C CYS A 41 -5.21 3.97 -1.10
N LEU A 42 -6.26 3.93 -0.29
CA LEU A 42 -7.25 5.00 -0.19
C LEU A 42 -7.73 5.07 1.26
N LEU A 43 -7.79 6.25 1.82
CA LEU A 43 -8.23 6.46 3.20
C LEU A 43 -9.13 7.67 3.26
N ASN A 44 -10.26 7.54 3.96
CA ASN A 44 -11.16 8.65 4.24
C ASN A 44 -10.37 9.78 4.92
N SER A 45 -10.54 11.01 4.43
CA SER A 45 -9.76 12.16 4.89
C SER A 45 -9.91 12.45 6.37
N SER A 46 -11.02 12.07 6.98
CA SER A 46 -11.24 12.23 8.43
C SER A 46 -10.26 11.43 9.27
N TYR A 47 -9.61 10.44 8.68
CA TYR A 47 -8.67 9.54 9.37
C TYR A 47 -7.21 9.79 8.99
N TRP A 48 -6.94 10.84 8.21
CA TRP A 48 -5.58 11.18 7.83
C TRP A 48 -4.76 11.65 9.05
N ARG A 49 -3.44 11.41 9.00
CA ARG A 49 -2.48 11.86 10.03
C ARG A 49 -2.72 11.27 11.42
N GLN A 50 -3.37 10.12 11.48
CA GLN A 50 -3.61 9.42 12.75
C GLN A 50 -2.89 8.06 12.81
N GLY A 51 -2.02 7.78 11.83
CA GLY A 51 -1.26 6.54 11.81
C GLY A 51 -1.96 5.34 11.20
N TYR A 52 -3.23 5.45 10.83
CA TYR A 52 -3.98 4.34 10.25
C TYR A 52 -3.35 3.79 8.98
N MET A 53 -2.97 4.68 8.06
CA MET A 53 -2.40 4.25 6.79
C MET A 53 -1.01 3.64 6.97
N SER A 54 -0.17 4.24 7.81
CA SER A 54 1.16 3.69 8.11
C SER A 54 1.06 2.29 8.69
N GLU A 55 0.14 2.09 9.62
CA GLU A 55 -0.09 0.77 10.23
C GLU A 55 -0.59 -0.24 9.20
N ALA A 56 -1.60 0.14 8.42
CA ALA A 56 -2.16 -0.73 7.39
C ALA A 56 -1.13 -1.12 6.34
N LEU A 57 -0.35 -0.16 5.86
CA LEU A 57 0.68 -0.44 4.86
C LEU A 57 1.82 -1.28 5.41
N SER A 58 2.20 -1.09 6.68
CA SER A 58 3.21 -1.93 7.31
C SER A 58 2.77 -3.39 7.37
N LEU A 59 1.52 -3.63 7.72
CA LEU A 59 0.94 -4.97 7.72
C LEU A 59 0.88 -5.55 6.30
N LEU A 60 0.49 -4.72 5.34
CA LEU A 60 0.43 -5.12 3.94
C LEU A 60 1.81 -5.53 3.42
N PHE A 61 2.85 -4.77 3.76
CA PHE A 61 4.22 -5.07 3.31
C PHE A 61 4.73 -6.38 3.93
N SER A 62 4.43 -6.63 5.20
CA SER A 62 4.77 -7.90 5.83
C SER A 62 4.09 -9.07 5.13
N HIS A 63 2.82 -8.90 4.78
CA HIS A 63 2.09 -9.92 4.06
C HIS A 63 2.66 -10.14 2.66
N ALA A 64 2.97 -9.05 1.94
CA ALA A 64 3.57 -9.13 0.61
C ALA A 64 4.88 -9.91 0.65
N LYS A 65 5.72 -9.63 1.64
CA LYS A 65 6.98 -10.36 1.81
C LYS A 65 6.73 -11.85 2.02
N SER A 66 5.71 -12.20 2.80
CA SER A 66 5.35 -13.60 3.04
C SER A 66 4.87 -14.33 1.77
N LEU A 67 4.37 -13.57 0.79
CA LEU A 67 3.94 -14.11 -0.50
C LEU A 67 5.09 -14.26 -1.50
N GLY A 68 6.30 -13.87 -1.13
CA GLY A 68 7.46 -13.92 -2.02
C GLY A 68 7.66 -12.68 -2.87
N ILE A 69 6.93 -11.61 -2.60
CA ILE A 69 7.12 -10.33 -3.29
C ILE A 69 8.44 -9.72 -2.82
N GLU A 70 9.28 -9.33 -3.77
CA GLU A 70 10.61 -8.79 -3.48
C GLU A 70 10.67 -7.27 -3.64
N ARG A 71 9.79 -6.70 -4.47
CA ARG A 71 9.80 -5.27 -4.77
C ARG A 71 8.39 -4.74 -4.89
N LEU A 72 8.17 -3.57 -4.29
CA LEU A 72 6.91 -2.83 -4.38
C LEU A 72 7.11 -1.52 -5.12
N TYR A 73 6.13 -1.16 -5.92
CA TYR A 73 6.05 0.13 -6.60
C TYR A 73 4.83 0.89 -6.11
N ALA A 74 4.93 2.21 -6.08
CA ALA A 74 3.81 3.07 -5.76
C ALA A 74 3.71 4.16 -6.82
N ASP A 75 2.52 4.32 -7.39
CA ASP A 75 2.22 5.36 -8.35
C ASP A 75 1.61 6.54 -7.61
N ILE A 76 2.38 7.60 -7.45
CA ILE A 76 1.99 8.78 -6.67
C ILE A 76 2.10 10.01 -7.55
N ASP A 77 1.02 10.78 -7.65
CA ASP A 77 0.99 12.02 -8.41
C ASP A 77 2.03 13.00 -7.88
N GLU A 78 2.65 13.76 -8.79
CA GLU A 78 3.68 14.74 -8.45
C GLU A 78 3.21 15.78 -7.43
N GLY A 79 1.95 16.15 -7.47
CA GLY A 79 1.39 17.13 -6.54
C GLY A 79 0.96 16.54 -5.20
N ASN A 80 1.02 15.24 -5.03
CA ASN A 80 0.55 14.58 -3.82
C ASN A 80 1.68 14.44 -2.80
N PHE A 81 2.06 15.56 -2.21
CA PHE A 81 3.20 15.61 -1.27
C PHE A 81 2.96 14.79 -0.01
N ARG A 82 1.71 14.67 0.42
CA ARG A 82 1.38 13.87 1.60
C ARG A 82 1.70 12.39 1.38
N SER A 83 1.27 11.83 0.25
CA SER A 83 1.57 10.45 -0.08
C SER A 83 3.05 10.23 -0.29
N GLN A 84 3.72 11.17 -0.96
CA GLN A 84 5.17 11.09 -1.15
C GLN A 84 5.90 11.04 0.19
N ALA A 85 5.52 11.89 1.13
CA ALA A 85 6.12 11.91 2.46
C ALA A 85 5.86 10.60 3.22
N LEU A 86 4.64 10.08 3.13
CA LEU A 86 4.28 8.81 3.76
C LEU A 86 5.11 7.66 3.20
N PHE A 87 5.17 7.52 1.89
CA PHE A 87 5.91 6.42 1.27
C PHE A 87 7.42 6.56 1.48
N ASN A 88 7.96 7.77 1.48
CA ASN A 88 9.37 7.98 1.86
C ASN A 88 9.64 7.49 3.27
N LYS A 89 8.76 7.81 4.20
CA LYS A 89 8.86 7.38 5.59
C LYS A 89 8.81 5.85 5.71
N LEU A 90 8.06 5.20 4.82
CA LEU A 90 7.92 3.75 4.80
C LEU A 90 9.03 3.06 3.99
N GLY A 91 10.06 3.77 3.61
CA GLY A 91 11.24 3.20 2.96
C GLY A 91 11.20 3.20 1.44
N PHE A 92 10.21 3.81 0.81
CA PHE A 92 10.18 3.96 -0.64
C PHE A 92 11.12 5.08 -1.07
N LYS A 93 11.73 4.89 -2.23
CA LYS A 93 12.60 5.90 -2.85
C LYS A 93 12.17 6.11 -4.29
N ALA A 94 12.22 7.37 -4.72
CA ALA A 94 11.98 7.71 -6.10
C ALA A 94 13.17 7.26 -6.96
N LYS A 95 12.89 6.50 -8.00
CA LYS A 95 13.89 6.05 -8.96
C LYS A 95 13.26 6.05 -10.34
N ASN A 96 13.86 6.78 -11.27
CA ASN A 96 13.32 6.92 -12.63
C ASN A 96 11.86 7.39 -12.65
N GLY A 97 11.52 8.32 -11.75
CA GLY A 97 10.16 8.87 -11.67
C GLY A 97 9.15 7.99 -10.97
N GLN A 98 9.56 6.89 -10.40
CA GLN A 98 8.68 5.93 -9.76
C GLN A 98 9.14 5.63 -8.33
N PHE A 99 8.18 5.60 -7.39
CA PHE A 99 8.49 5.21 -6.01
C PHE A 99 8.59 3.69 -5.92
N GLN A 100 9.63 3.20 -5.28
CA GLN A 100 9.82 1.76 -5.11
C GLN A 100 10.55 1.42 -3.82
N ARG A 101 10.31 0.22 -3.34
CA ARG A 101 10.95 -0.33 -2.14
C ARG A 101 11.24 -1.81 -2.33
N LEU A 102 12.41 -2.24 -1.91
CA LEU A 102 12.75 -3.66 -1.78
C LEU A 102 12.23 -4.16 -0.43
N LEU A 103 11.65 -5.34 -0.43
CA LEU A 103 11.15 -5.98 0.78
C LEU A 103 12.17 -6.90 1.44
#